data_15cadd6a1b7e5e61554a431970dda308
#
_entry.id   15cadd6a1b7e5e61554a431970dda308
#
_cell.length_a   1.000
_cell.length_b   1.000
_cell.length_c   1.000
_cell.angle_alpha   90.00
_cell.angle_beta   90.00
_cell.angle_gamma   90.00
#
_symmetry.space_group_name_H-M   'P 1'
#
loop_
_entity.id
_entity.type
_entity.pdbx_description
1 polymer ?
#
loop_
_entity_poly.entity_id
_entity_poly.type
_entity_poly.pdbx_seq_one_letter_code
_entity_poly.pdbx_strand_id
1 'polypeptide(L)'
;MIDPNKADLRSEPREERDLMIAAKNGWLITLDNLSHIKPWLSDALCRLATGGGFAVRQNYTDDEEIIIEAKRPILLNGIEELATRSDLLERAIVLILPTIREEKRRTEAQFWREFEAVRPLILGALLDVVSGALREYESVRIEKLPRMADFALWATACETARKNADVS
;
A
#
# COMPACT_ATOMS: atom_id res chain seq x y z
N MET A 1 13.09 -0.28 -2.91
CA MET A 1 13.37 1.16 -2.89
C MET A 1 12.74 1.84 -1.67
N ILE A 2 11.44 1.67 -1.42
CA ILE A 2 10.74 2.28 -0.27
C ILE A 2 10.90 1.44 0.99
N ASP A 3 10.78 0.13 0.87
CA ASP A 3 10.91 -0.83 1.98
C ASP A 3 11.78 -2.01 1.52
N PRO A 4 13.11 -1.95 1.67
CA PRO A 4 13.99 -3.03 1.27
C PRO A 4 13.75 -4.26 2.16
N ASN A 5 13.08 -5.26 1.62
CA ASN A 5 12.73 -6.51 2.29
C ASN A 5 13.18 -7.69 1.43
N LYS A 6 13.69 -8.77 2.04
CA LYS A 6 14.06 -10.00 1.31
C LYS A 6 12.86 -10.73 0.70
N ALA A 7 11.65 -10.47 1.22
CA ALA A 7 10.40 -11.01 0.70
C ALA A 7 9.49 -9.84 0.29
N ASP A 8 9.91 -9.11 -0.73
CA ASP A 8 9.25 -7.93 -1.28
C ASP A 8 7.92 -8.27 -1.98
N LEU A 9 7.79 -9.47 -2.54
CA LEU A 9 6.54 -10.01 -3.07
C LEU A 9 6.18 -11.30 -2.31
N ARG A 10 4.94 -11.41 -1.86
CA ARG A 10 4.42 -12.54 -1.10
C ARG A 10 3.20 -13.14 -1.78
N SER A 11 3.04 -14.45 -1.70
CA SER A 11 1.79 -15.11 -2.03
C SER A 11 0.72 -14.84 -0.96
N GLU A 12 -0.53 -15.24 -1.26
CA GLU A 12 -1.62 -15.19 -0.30
C GLU A 12 -1.23 -15.88 1.03
N PRO A 13 -1.41 -15.21 2.19
CA PRO A 13 -1.16 -15.84 3.48
C PRO A 13 -2.17 -16.96 3.73
N ARG A 14 -1.76 -18.01 4.41
CA ARG A 14 -2.63 -19.16 4.72
C ARG A 14 -3.60 -18.86 5.86
N GLU A 15 -3.13 -18.09 6.81
CA GLU A 15 -3.87 -17.69 8.01
C GLU A 15 -3.48 -16.28 8.47
N GLU A 16 -4.24 -15.72 9.38
CA GLU A 16 -4.04 -14.37 9.92
C GLU A 16 -2.68 -14.19 10.58
N ARG A 17 -2.17 -15.24 11.22
CA ARG A 17 -0.85 -15.24 11.84
C ARG A 17 0.28 -14.99 10.83
N ASP A 18 0.20 -15.59 9.64
CA ASP A 18 1.20 -15.38 8.58
C ASP A 18 1.23 -13.92 8.13
N LEU A 19 0.05 -13.31 7.97
CA LEU A 19 -0.09 -11.90 7.64
C LEU A 19 0.55 -11.02 8.72
N MET A 20 0.33 -11.32 9.99
CA MET A 20 0.88 -10.55 11.10
C MET A 20 2.39 -10.69 11.25
N ILE A 21 2.94 -11.87 11.00
CA ILE A 21 4.39 -12.07 10.93
C ILE A 21 4.99 -11.22 9.81
N ALA A 22 4.34 -11.19 8.65
CA ALA A 22 4.75 -10.31 7.55
C ALA A 22 4.71 -8.83 7.94
N ALA A 23 3.63 -8.39 8.59
CA ALA A 23 3.43 -7.00 9.04
C ALA A 23 4.43 -6.58 10.12
N LYS A 24 4.91 -7.51 10.96
CA LYS A 24 5.97 -7.25 11.94
C LYS A 24 7.33 -7.04 11.28
N ASN A 25 7.60 -7.75 10.18
CA ASN A 25 8.90 -7.81 9.53
C ASN A 25 9.04 -6.88 8.30
N GLY A 26 7.99 -6.18 7.90
CA GLY A 26 8.00 -5.25 6.78
C GLY A 26 7.13 -4.03 7.05
N TRP A 27 7.48 -2.91 6.43
CA TRP A 27 6.65 -1.71 6.46
C TRP A 27 5.54 -1.76 5.41
N LEU A 28 5.86 -2.19 4.19
CA LEU A 28 4.91 -2.38 3.09
C LEU A 28 4.62 -3.88 2.94
N ILE A 29 3.34 -4.25 2.96
CA ILE A 29 2.92 -5.63 2.70
C ILE A 29 2.43 -5.73 1.27
N THR A 30 3.14 -6.53 0.47
CA THR A 30 2.78 -6.79 -0.93
C THR A 30 2.32 -8.21 -1.10
N LEU A 31 1.08 -8.39 -1.61
CA LEU A 31 0.54 -9.69 -1.97
C LEU A 31 0.35 -9.73 -3.48
N ASP A 32 1.04 -10.67 -4.11
CA ASP A 32 1.13 -10.78 -5.56
C ASP A 32 0.35 -11.97 -6.10
N ASN A 33 -0.16 -11.80 -7.32
CA ASN A 33 -0.86 -12.83 -8.07
C ASN A 33 -2.06 -13.45 -7.34
N LEU A 34 -2.88 -12.58 -6.73
CA LEU A 34 -4.12 -13.00 -6.08
C LEU A 34 -5.20 -13.24 -7.13
N SER A 35 -5.93 -14.35 -7.01
CA SER A 35 -7.11 -14.63 -7.84
C SER A 35 -8.39 -14.07 -7.19
N HIS A 36 -8.45 -14.06 -5.86
CA HIS A 36 -9.56 -13.53 -5.07
C HIS A 36 -9.08 -13.24 -3.64
N ILE A 37 -9.87 -12.52 -2.88
CA ILE A 37 -9.61 -12.26 -1.45
C ILE A 37 -10.65 -12.99 -0.61
N LYS A 38 -10.21 -13.91 0.24
CA LYS A 38 -11.07 -14.62 1.19
C LYS A 38 -11.67 -13.65 2.21
N PRO A 39 -12.87 -13.90 2.72
CA PRO A 39 -13.52 -13.01 3.70
C PRO A 39 -12.64 -12.68 4.91
N TRP A 40 -12.01 -13.67 5.52
CA TRP A 40 -11.13 -13.47 6.67
C TRP A 40 -9.92 -12.58 6.34
N LEU A 41 -9.36 -12.75 5.12
CA LEU A 41 -8.23 -11.94 4.66
C LEU A 41 -8.66 -10.50 4.41
N SER A 42 -9.82 -10.26 3.81
CA SER A 42 -10.39 -8.92 3.66
C SER A 42 -10.53 -8.21 5.01
N ASP A 43 -11.07 -8.90 6.02
CA ASP A 43 -11.24 -8.36 7.36
C ASP A 43 -9.88 -8.07 8.03
N ALA A 44 -8.92 -8.97 7.88
CA ALA A 44 -7.56 -8.79 8.41
C ALA A 44 -6.81 -7.62 7.73
N LEU A 45 -6.94 -7.47 6.41
CA LEU A 45 -6.37 -6.34 5.66
C LEU A 45 -6.99 -5.01 6.10
N CYS A 46 -8.30 -4.96 6.30
CA CYS A 46 -8.98 -3.76 6.83
C CYS A 46 -8.45 -3.39 8.23
N ARG A 47 -8.27 -4.36 9.13
CA ARG A 47 -7.69 -4.11 10.46
C ARG A 47 -6.24 -3.62 10.37
N LEU A 48 -5.42 -4.27 9.55
CA LEU A 48 -4.02 -3.90 9.35
C LEU A 48 -3.86 -2.49 8.77
N ALA A 49 -4.73 -2.10 7.84
CA ALA A 49 -4.72 -0.75 7.26
C ALA A 49 -5.08 0.34 8.27
N THR A 50 -5.93 0.04 9.26
CA THR A 50 -6.40 1.01 10.25
C THR A 50 -5.62 1.00 11.57
N GLY A 51 -4.77 0.00 11.81
CA GLY A 51 -3.97 -0.11 13.03
C GLY A 51 -4.67 -0.86 14.15
N GLY A 52 -5.55 -1.81 13.82
CA GLY A 52 -6.17 -2.71 14.79
C GLY A 52 -5.17 -3.69 15.40
N GLY A 53 -5.30 -3.96 16.70
CA GLY A 53 -4.54 -5.00 17.38
C GLY A 53 -4.99 -6.41 16.96
N PHE A 54 -4.02 -7.31 16.90
CA PHE A 54 -4.25 -8.73 16.66
C PHE A 54 -3.73 -9.52 17.85
N ALA A 55 -4.63 -10.27 18.49
CA ALA A 55 -4.26 -11.18 19.55
C ALA A 55 -3.86 -12.53 18.94
N VAL A 56 -2.64 -12.97 19.17
CA VAL A 56 -2.14 -14.27 18.73
C VAL A 56 -1.67 -15.04 19.96
N ARG A 57 -2.18 -16.27 20.11
CA ARG A 57 -1.68 -17.18 21.17
C ARG A 57 -0.20 -17.45 20.97
N GLN A 58 0.58 -17.32 22.04
CA GLN A 58 1.97 -17.72 22.06
C GLN A 58 2.04 -19.26 22.05
N ASN A 59 2.86 -19.84 21.16
CA ASN A 59 3.09 -21.28 21.21
C ASN A 59 3.86 -21.63 22.48
N TYR A 60 3.41 -22.68 23.19
CA TYR A 60 4.00 -23.24 24.40
C TYR A 60 3.71 -22.52 25.74
N THR A 61 2.79 -21.55 25.78
CA THR A 61 2.26 -21.00 27.02
C THR A 61 0.74 -21.03 26.96
N ASP A 62 0.08 -21.62 27.94
CA ASP A 62 -1.37 -21.84 27.89
C ASP A 62 -2.20 -20.56 28.09
N ASP A 63 -1.62 -19.47 28.60
CA ASP A 63 -2.35 -18.26 29.03
C ASP A 63 -1.80 -16.92 28.51
N GLU A 64 -0.76 -16.88 27.65
CA GLU A 64 -0.21 -15.62 27.18
C GLU A 64 -0.65 -15.29 25.74
N GLU A 65 -1.34 -14.16 25.57
CA GLU A 65 -1.61 -13.54 24.27
C GLU A 65 -0.54 -12.53 23.92
N ILE A 66 0.02 -12.64 22.72
CA ILE A 66 0.83 -11.57 22.13
C ILE A 66 -0.09 -10.68 21.32
N ILE A 67 -0.25 -9.43 21.74
CA ILE A 67 -0.94 -8.42 20.98
C ILE A 67 0.08 -7.83 19.99
N ILE A 68 -0.16 -8.01 18.71
CA ILE A 68 0.60 -7.38 17.65
C ILE A 68 -0.18 -6.17 17.15
N GLU A 69 0.27 -4.99 17.47
CA GLU A 69 -0.25 -3.75 16.90
C GLU A 69 0.58 -3.38 15.67
N ALA A 70 -0.06 -3.30 14.54
CA ALA A 70 0.59 -2.89 13.31
C ALA A 70 -0.38 -2.09 12.43
N LYS A 71 0.10 -0.98 11.89
CA LYS A 71 -0.55 -0.24 10.82
C LYS A 71 0.40 -0.24 9.63
N ARG A 72 -0.02 -0.86 8.53
CA ARG A 72 0.84 -1.05 7.36
C ARG A 72 0.12 -0.70 6.07
N PRO A 73 0.76 0.03 5.15
CA PRO A 73 0.28 0.11 3.79
C PRO A 73 0.34 -1.27 3.14
N ILE A 74 -0.65 -1.55 2.30
CA ILE A 74 -0.81 -2.84 1.66
C ILE A 74 -0.92 -2.63 0.15
N LEU A 75 -0.19 -3.40 -0.63
CA LEU A 75 -0.29 -3.46 -2.08
C LEU A 75 -0.78 -4.85 -2.48
N LEU A 76 -1.88 -4.89 -3.21
CA LEU A 76 -2.46 -6.11 -3.75
C LEU A 76 -2.36 -6.09 -5.26
N ASN A 77 -1.96 -7.19 -5.87
CA ASN A 77 -1.89 -7.35 -7.31
C ASN A 77 -2.64 -8.63 -7.74
N GLY A 78 -3.42 -8.52 -8.78
CA GLY A 78 -4.17 -9.62 -9.38
C GLY A 78 -4.77 -9.25 -10.72
N ILE A 79 -5.22 -10.26 -11.47
CA ILE A 79 -5.83 -10.07 -12.79
C ILE A 79 -7.29 -9.66 -12.67
N GLU A 80 -8.00 -10.22 -11.68
CA GLU A 80 -9.41 -9.96 -11.43
C GLU A 80 -9.60 -8.82 -10.42
N GLU A 81 -10.84 -8.34 -10.29
CA GLU A 81 -11.19 -7.35 -9.28
C GLU A 81 -11.07 -7.98 -7.88
N LEU A 82 -10.05 -7.57 -7.13
CA LEU A 82 -9.73 -8.14 -5.82
C LEU A 82 -10.61 -7.57 -4.70
N ALA A 83 -10.83 -6.25 -4.70
CA ALA A 83 -11.59 -5.57 -3.67
C ALA A 83 -13.07 -5.52 -4.03
N THR A 84 -13.80 -6.58 -3.72
CA THR A 84 -15.25 -6.69 -4.03
C THR A 84 -16.14 -6.31 -2.85
N ARG A 85 -15.63 -6.37 -1.63
CA ARG A 85 -16.36 -5.99 -0.42
C ARG A 85 -16.28 -4.48 -0.18
N SER A 86 -17.39 -3.86 0.17
CA SER A 86 -17.49 -2.41 0.36
C SER A 86 -16.55 -1.87 1.43
N ASP A 87 -16.35 -2.61 2.51
CA ASP A 87 -15.46 -2.23 3.60
C ASP A 87 -13.98 -2.13 3.18
N LEU A 88 -13.52 -3.00 2.28
CA LEU A 88 -12.19 -2.96 1.70
C LEU A 88 -12.08 -1.89 0.62
N LEU A 89 -13.10 -1.77 -0.26
CA LEU A 89 -13.14 -0.75 -1.31
C LEU A 89 -13.06 0.66 -0.76
N GLU A 90 -13.78 0.95 0.33
CA GLU A 90 -13.73 2.26 0.98
C GLU A 90 -12.37 2.63 1.58
N ARG A 91 -11.46 1.66 1.67
CA ARG A 91 -10.09 1.82 2.17
C ARG A 91 -9.02 1.58 1.11
N ALA A 92 -9.42 1.37 -0.13
CA ALA A 92 -8.52 1.02 -1.23
C ALA A 92 -8.42 2.14 -2.27
N ILE A 93 -7.26 2.24 -2.89
CA ILE A 93 -7.05 2.96 -4.14
C ILE A 93 -6.94 1.90 -5.22
N VAL A 94 -7.90 1.86 -6.12
CA VAL A 94 -7.93 0.89 -7.22
C VAL A 94 -7.23 1.49 -8.42
N LEU A 95 -6.16 0.82 -8.89
CA LEU A 95 -5.42 1.17 -10.08
C LEU A 95 -5.66 0.09 -11.14
N ILE A 96 -6.27 0.47 -12.25
CA ILE A 96 -6.48 -0.42 -13.39
C ILE A 96 -5.37 -0.15 -14.40
N LEU A 97 -4.48 -1.13 -14.56
CA LEU A 97 -3.38 -1.05 -15.50
C LEU A 97 -3.83 -1.55 -16.88
N PRO A 98 -3.61 -0.78 -17.96
CA PRO A 98 -3.96 -1.21 -19.30
C PRO A 98 -3.02 -2.36 -19.75
N THR A 99 -3.56 -3.22 -20.62
CA THR A 99 -2.76 -4.28 -21.25
C THR A 99 -1.64 -3.68 -22.10
N ILE A 100 -0.43 -4.18 -21.90
CA ILE A 100 0.73 -3.77 -22.70
C ILE A 100 0.61 -4.38 -24.08
N ARG A 101 0.51 -3.53 -25.11
CA ARG A 101 0.47 -3.96 -26.52
C ARG A 101 1.75 -4.71 -26.89
N GLU A 102 1.67 -5.66 -27.80
CA GLU A 102 2.79 -6.54 -28.17
C GLU A 102 4.03 -5.75 -28.60
N GLU A 103 3.84 -4.71 -29.38
CA GLU A 103 4.92 -3.84 -29.88
C GLU A 103 5.61 -3.00 -28.80
N LYS A 104 4.99 -2.90 -27.60
CA LYS A 104 5.53 -2.18 -26.45
C LYS A 104 6.08 -3.09 -25.36
N ARG A 105 6.02 -4.40 -25.57
CA ARG A 105 6.59 -5.37 -24.61
C ARG A 105 8.11 -5.25 -24.60
N ARG A 106 8.68 -5.34 -23.43
CA ARG A 106 10.11 -5.30 -23.19
C ARG A 106 10.56 -6.56 -22.47
N THR A 107 11.82 -6.93 -22.65
CA THR A 107 12.40 -7.97 -21.79
C THR A 107 12.55 -7.43 -20.37
N GLU A 108 12.52 -8.33 -19.38
CA GLU A 108 12.71 -7.95 -17.98
C GLU A 108 14.07 -7.24 -17.77
N ALA A 109 15.13 -7.75 -18.36
CA ALA A 109 16.46 -7.14 -18.29
C ALA A 109 16.49 -5.70 -18.86
N GLN A 110 15.77 -5.45 -19.95
CA GLN A 110 15.64 -4.10 -20.51
C GLN A 110 14.86 -3.18 -19.58
N PHE A 111 13.72 -3.66 -19.04
CA PHE A 111 12.90 -2.92 -18.09
C PHE A 111 13.71 -2.49 -16.86
N TRP A 112 14.41 -3.42 -16.22
CA TRP A 112 15.19 -3.12 -15.01
C TRP A 112 16.32 -2.15 -15.27
N ARG A 113 17.02 -2.28 -16.40
CA ARG A 113 18.08 -1.32 -16.78
C ARG A 113 17.53 0.10 -16.94
N GLU A 114 16.39 0.24 -17.62
CA GLU A 114 15.75 1.55 -17.82
C GLU A 114 15.22 2.10 -16.50
N PHE A 115 14.60 1.26 -15.68
CA PHE A 115 14.10 1.65 -14.35
C PHE A 115 15.23 2.13 -13.43
N GLU A 116 16.34 1.41 -13.36
CA GLU A 116 17.48 1.81 -12.52
C GLU A 116 18.07 3.16 -12.95
N ALA A 117 18.07 3.46 -14.24
CA ALA A 117 18.52 4.75 -14.74
C ALA A 117 17.66 5.93 -14.29
N VAL A 118 16.33 5.72 -14.18
CA VAL A 118 15.38 6.78 -13.77
C VAL A 118 14.99 6.72 -12.29
N ARG A 119 15.31 5.66 -11.57
CA ARG A 119 14.97 5.48 -10.17
C ARG A 119 15.33 6.65 -9.25
N PRO A 120 16.53 7.27 -9.36
CA PRO A 120 16.88 8.42 -8.54
C PRO A 120 15.98 9.63 -8.81
N LEU A 121 15.58 9.84 -10.07
CA LEU A 121 14.69 10.93 -10.47
C LEU A 121 13.29 10.71 -9.92
N ILE A 122 12.77 9.48 -10.00
CA ILE A 122 11.47 9.11 -9.40
C ILE A 122 11.49 9.35 -7.89
N LEU A 123 12.54 8.93 -7.20
CA LEU A 123 12.66 9.16 -5.75
C LEU A 123 12.73 10.65 -5.43
N GLY A 124 13.51 11.42 -6.17
CA GLY A 124 13.58 12.88 -6.03
C GLY A 124 12.21 13.53 -6.18
N ALA A 125 11.47 13.21 -7.24
CA ALA A 125 10.13 13.74 -7.47
C ALA A 125 9.14 13.37 -6.35
N LEU A 126 9.23 12.14 -5.82
CA LEU A 126 8.40 11.74 -4.68
C LEU A 126 8.74 12.55 -3.41
N LEU A 127 10.01 12.80 -3.14
CA LEU A 127 10.45 13.59 -1.98
C LEU A 127 10.03 15.06 -2.13
N ASP A 128 10.09 15.62 -3.33
CA ASP A 128 9.62 16.98 -3.61
C ASP A 128 8.12 17.12 -3.36
N VAL A 129 7.31 16.15 -3.82
CA VAL A 129 5.88 16.11 -3.55
C VAL A 129 5.58 15.99 -2.05
N VAL A 130 6.30 15.12 -1.33
CA VAL A 130 6.14 14.97 0.13
C VAL A 130 6.52 16.26 0.85
N SER A 131 7.65 16.88 0.50
CA SER A 131 8.09 18.14 1.08
C SER A 131 7.08 19.28 0.83
N GLY A 132 6.56 19.34 -0.40
CA GLY A 132 5.51 20.30 -0.75
C GLY A 132 4.22 20.06 0.02
N ALA A 133 3.78 18.80 0.11
CA ALA A 133 2.57 18.43 0.84
C ALA A 133 2.65 18.79 2.33
N LEU A 134 3.81 18.60 2.97
CA LEU A 134 4.01 19.01 4.37
C LEU A 134 3.82 20.52 4.59
N ARG A 135 4.18 21.35 3.61
CA ARG A 135 3.95 22.80 3.68
C ARG A 135 2.47 23.18 3.51
N GLU A 136 1.77 22.46 2.62
CA GLU A 136 0.38 22.76 2.26
C GLU A 136 -0.65 22.11 3.20
N TYR A 137 -0.28 21.08 3.94
CA TYR A 137 -1.19 20.18 4.65
C TYR A 137 -2.15 20.92 5.60
N GLU A 138 -1.66 21.88 6.35
CA GLU A 138 -2.47 22.63 7.31
C GLU A 138 -3.47 23.57 6.64
N SER A 139 -3.23 23.98 5.40
CA SER A 139 -4.09 24.87 4.61
C SER A 139 -5.22 24.13 3.89
N VAL A 140 -5.06 22.82 3.67
CA VAL A 140 -6.04 22.01 2.93
C VAL A 140 -7.38 21.95 3.65
N ARG A 141 -8.45 22.16 2.89
CA ARG A 141 -9.82 21.97 3.35
C ARG A 141 -10.61 21.16 2.34
N ILE A 142 -11.35 20.17 2.83
CA ILE A 142 -12.25 19.32 2.04
C ILE A 142 -13.63 19.43 2.66
N GLU A 143 -14.61 19.87 1.88
CA GLU A 143 -15.99 20.09 2.36
C GLU A 143 -16.64 18.77 2.83
N LYS A 144 -16.42 17.67 2.09
CA LYS A 144 -16.99 16.37 2.41
C LYS A 144 -15.87 15.32 2.49
N LEU A 145 -15.54 14.93 3.70
CA LEU A 145 -14.49 13.95 3.97
C LEU A 145 -14.96 12.53 3.62
N PRO A 146 -14.16 11.75 2.87
CA PRO A 146 -14.39 10.33 2.67
C PRO A 146 -14.01 9.52 3.93
N ARG A 147 -14.20 8.20 3.87
CA ARG A 147 -13.83 7.31 4.98
C ARG A 147 -12.34 7.38 5.35
N MET A 148 -11.46 7.50 4.35
CA MET A 148 -10.03 7.72 4.56
C MET A 148 -9.73 9.24 4.60
N ALA A 149 -10.28 9.94 5.59
CA ALA A 149 -10.21 11.40 5.69
C ALA A 149 -8.78 11.93 5.69
N ASP A 150 -7.91 11.37 6.53
CA ASP A 150 -6.50 11.80 6.64
C ASP A 150 -5.74 11.58 5.35
N PHE A 151 -6.01 10.45 4.67
CA PHE A 151 -5.40 10.18 3.36
C PHE A 151 -5.89 11.18 2.30
N ALA A 152 -7.18 11.51 2.29
CA ALA A 152 -7.73 12.48 1.35
C ALA A 152 -7.12 13.88 1.54
N LEU A 153 -6.97 14.33 2.79
CA LEU A 153 -6.29 15.60 3.12
C LEU A 153 -4.84 15.57 2.63
N TRP A 154 -4.12 14.47 2.89
CA TRP A 154 -2.75 14.32 2.45
C TRP A 154 -2.61 14.30 0.92
N ALA A 155 -3.45 13.53 0.22
CA ALA A 155 -3.45 13.45 -1.24
C ALA A 155 -3.77 14.81 -1.88
N THR A 156 -4.70 15.57 -1.31
CA THR A 156 -5.01 16.93 -1.77
C THR A 156 -3.83 17.88 -1.55
N ALA A 157 -3.14 17.78 -0.41
CA ALA A 157 -1.92 18.56 -0.17
C ALA A 157 -0.82 18.24 -1.21
N CYS A 158 -0.62 16.97 -1.54
CA CYS A 158 0.31 16.53 -2.59
C CYS A 158 -0.06 17.12 -3.96
N GLU A 159 -1.34 17.09 -4.31
CA GLU A 159 -1.82 17.64 -5.58
C GLU A 159 -1.63 19.17 -5.66
N THR A 160 -1.93 19.88 -4.58
CA THR A 160 -1.73 21.33 -4.48
C THR A 160 -0.26 21.69 -4.63
N ALA A 161 0.63 20.99 -3.92
CA ALA A 161 2.06 21.20 -4.01
C ALA A 161 2.60 20.99 -5.43
N ARG A 162 2.12 19.95 -6.12
CA ARG A 162 2.51 19.69 -7.52
C ARG A 162 2.06 20.79 -8.46
N LYS A 163 0.80 21.26 -8.33
CA LYS A 163 0.27 22.36 -9.17
C LYS A 163 1.08 23.66 -8.99
N ASN A 164 1.46 23.96 -7.75
CA ASN A 164 2.26 25.16 -7.44
C ASN A 164 3.67 25.06 -8.02
N ALA A 165 4.26 23.86 -8.09
CA ALA A 165 5.56 23.63 -8.70
C ALA A 165 5.56 23.77 -10.24
N ASP A 166 4.44 23.42 -10.90
CA ASP A 166 4.28 23.53 -12.36
C ASP A 166 4.08 25.00 -12.84
N VAL A 167 3.80 25.94 -11.91
CA VAL A 167 3.54 27.37 -12.20
C VAL A 167 4.77 28.26 -11.90
N SER A 168 5.79 27.71 -11.23
CA SER A 168 7.01 28.42 -10.82
C SER A 168 8.16 28.19 -11.80
#